data_499ec919af0424374af6b57a6adeebe6
#
_entry.id   499ec919af0424374af6b57a6adeebe6
#
_cell.length_a   1.000
_cell.length_b   1.000
_cell.length_c   1.000
_cell.angle_alpha   90.00
_cell.angle_beta   90.00
_cell.angle_gamma   90.00
#
_symmetry.space_group_name_H-M   'P 1'
#
loop_
_entity.id
_entity.type
_entity.pdbx_description
1 polymer ?
#
loop_
_entity_poly.entity_id
_entity_poly.type
_entity_poly.pdbx_seq_one_letter_code
_entity_poly.pdbx_strand_id
1 'polypeptide(L)'
;MAWFSMAQGKPGLFYSRLSADGKPVGGAWAFTGAAQAGAQASHPALLSADGALWLAWKQFADDRMQILLRKSTDGGAHWSAPASLARTDGGSDHPQLLARDRHVYLSWRTQAEGYRLIDVTDAVPPDAALEAAP
;
A
#
# COMPACT_ATOMS: atom_id res chain seq x y z
N MET A 1 9.53 -3.62 -5.82
CA MET A 1 8.55 -4.71 -6.05
C MET A 1 7.77 -4.97 -4.77
N ALA A 2 6.46 -5.16 -4.86
CA ALA A 2 5.61 -5.57 -3.73
C ALA A 2 4.82 -6.82 -4.13
N TRP A 3 4.61 -7.74 -3.20
CA TRP A 3 3.91 -9.01 -3.46
C TRP A 3 3.25 -9.57 -2.19
N PHE A 4 2.30 -10.48 -2.39
CA PHE A 4 1.73 -11.29 -1.32
C PHE A 4 2.49 -12.62 -1.22
N SER A 5 2.74 -13.09 -0.01
CA SER A 5 3.38 -14.39 0.23
C SER A 5 2.89 -15.04 1.51
N MET A 6 3.01 -16.35 1.57
CA MET A 6 2.79 -17.22 2.73
C MET A 6 4.12 -17.60 3.40
N ALA A 7 5.05 -16.64 3.48
CA ALA A 7 6.37 -16.89 4.06
C ALA A 7 6.26 -17.41 5.51
N GLN A 8 6.94 -18.52 5.82
CA GLN A 8 6.96 -19.15 7.16
C GLN A 8 5.56 -19.47 7.71
N GLY A 9 4.60 -19.80 6.83
CA GLY A 9 3.23 -20.16 7.23
C GLY A 9 2.37 -18.97 7.66
N LYS A 10 2.85 -17.75 7.53
CA LYS A 10 2.09 -16.52 7.81
C LYS A 10 1.84 -15.75 6.52
N PRO A 11 0.57 -15.47 6.17
CA PRO A 11 0.27 -14.61 5.04
C PRO A 11 0.71 -13.18 5.31
N GLY A 12 1.28 -12.51 4.32
CA GLY A 12 1.70 -11.13 4.44
C GLY A 12 1.99 -10.47 3.11
N LEU A 13 2.06 -9.17 3.14
CA LEU A 13 2.50 -8.35 2.02
C LEU A 13 3.95 -7.93 2.24
N PHE A 14 4.74 -8.08 1.20
CA PHE A 14 6.18 -7.83 1.24
C PHE A 14 6.57 -6.82 0.18
N TYR A 15 7.59 -6.05 0.48
CA TYR A 15 8.25 -5.13 -0.42
C TYR A 15 9.76 -5.41 -0.44
N SER A 16 10.38 -5.28 -1.60
CA SER A 16 11.84 -5.30 -1.77
C SER A 16 12.26 -4.31 -2.83
N ARG A 17 13.41 -3.67 -2.61
CA ARG A 17 14.09 -2.89 -3.65
C ARG A 17 14.88 -3.85 -4.54
N LEU A 18 14.93 -3.52 -5.82
CA LEU A 18 15.76 -4.25 -6.79
C LEU A 18 16.78 -3.28 -7.39
N SER A 19 17.98 -3.78 -7.63
CA SER A 19 18.99 -3.11 -8.45
C SER A 19 18.60 -3.14 -9.94
N ALA A 20 19.33 -2.41 -10.77
CA ALA A 20 19.05 -2.34 -12.21
C ALA A 20 19.15 -3.71 -12.91
N ASP A 21 19.95 -4.65 -12.39
CA ASP A 21 20.06 -6.03 -12.86
C ASP A 21 19.05 -7.00 -12.22
N GLY A 22 18.04 -6.45 -11.50
CA GLY A 22 16.93 -7.22 -10.93
C GLY A 22 17.23 -7.98 -9.65
N LYS A 23 18.39 -7.76 -9.02
CA LYS A 23 18.74 -8.42 -7.77
C LYS A 23 18.18 -7.66 -6.56
N PRO A 24 17.71 -8.37 -5.52
CA PRO A 24 17.28 -7.73 -4.29
C PRO A 24 18.40 -6.88 -3.65
N VAL A 25 18.06 -5.66 -3.23
CA VAL A 25 18.91 -4.77 -2.46
C VAL A 25 18.33 -4.72 -1.05
N GLY A 26 19.04 -5.32 -0.10
CA GLY A 26 18.52 -5.51 1.25
C GLY A 26 17.60 -6.72 1.38
N GLY A 27 16.87 -6.80 2.48
CA GLY A 27 15.92 -7.86 2.76
C GLY A 27 14.52 -7.58 2.20
N ALA A 28 13.65 -8.59 2.24
CA ALA A 28 12.23 -8.39 2.03
C ALA A 28 11.59 -7.81 3.30
N TRP A 29 10.85 -6.73 3.16
CA TRP A 29 10.18 -6.05 4.25
C TRP A 29 8.68 -6.37 4.27
N ALA A 30 8.20 -6.88 5.42
CA ALA A 30 6.78 -7.10 5.66
C ALA A 30 6.12 -5.76 6.02
N PHE A 31 5.65 -5.02 5.03
CA PHE A 31 5.20 -3.64 5.21
C PHE A 31 3.81 -3.47 5.83
N THR A 32 3.07 -4.54 6.00
CA THR A 32 1.77 -4.51 6.69
C THR A 32 1.90 -4.44 8.21
N GLY A 33 3.11 -4.69 8.72
CA GLY A 33 3.45 -4.56 10.14
C GLY A 33 2.75 -5.56 11.05
N ALA A 34 3.25 -5.66 12.29
CA ALA A 34 2.59 -6.41 13.36
C ALA A 34 1.37 -5.67 13.95
N ALA A 35 1.04 -4.48 13.43
CA ALA A 35 0.16 -3.52 14.07
C ALA A 35 -1.33 -3.91 14.09
N GLN A 36 -1.72 -4.97 13.36
CA GLN A 36 -3.09 -5.47 13.40
C GLN A 36 -3.08 -7.00 13.37
N ALA A 37 -2.89 -7.59 14.55
CA ALA A 37 -3.07 -9.01 14.73
C ALA A 37 -4.48 -9.44 14.23
N GLY A 38 -4.52 -10.35 13.24
CA GLY A 38 -5.78 -10.80 12.65
C GLY A 38 -6.20 -10.09 11.37
N ALA A 39 -5.56 -9.00 10.96
CA ALA A 39 -5.87 -8.35 9.70
C ALA A 39 -5.38 -9.19 8.50
N GLN A 40 -6.26 -9.36 7.52
CA GLN A 40 -5.94 -10.07 6.27
C GLN A 40 -5.62 -9.03 5.19
N ALA A 41 -4.34 -8.85 4.90
CA ALA A 41 -3.86 -7.94 3.86
C ALA A 41 -3.64 -8.69 2.55
N SER A 42 -3.98 -8.04 1.42
CA SER A 42 -3.87 -8.61 0.08
C SER A 42 -3.79 -7.52 -1.00
N HIS A 43 -3.47 -7.91 -2.22
CA HIS A 43 -3.54 -7.08 -3.42
C HIS A 43 -2.78 -5.76 -3.32
N PRO A 44 -1.44 -5.80 -3.18
CA PRO A 44 -0.63 -4.59 -3.18
C PRO A 44 -0.60 -3.94 -4.55
N ALA A 45 -0.71 -2.61 -4.58
CA ALA A 45 -0.53 -1.75 -5.74
C ALA A 45 0.63 -0.79 -5.48
N LEU A 46 1.63 -0.78 -6.35
CA LEU A 46 2.82 0.07 -6.24
C LEU A 46 2.86 1.02 -7.43
N LEU A 47 3.04 2.31 -7.15
CA LEU A 47 3.17 3.37 -8.15
C LEU A 47 4.41 4.22 -7.84
N SER A 48 5.15 4.59 -8.89
CA SER A 48 6.18 5.62 -8.85
C SER A 48 5.68 6.86 -9.56
N ALA A 49 5.57 7.97 -8.85
CA ALA A 49 5.09 9.23 -9.40
C ALA A 49 5.70 10.42 -8.66
N ASP A 50 6.09 11.48 -9.40
CA ASP A 50 6.63 12.74 -8.88
C ASP A 50 7.75 12.58 -7.83
N GLY A 51 8.70 11.66 -8.09
CA GLY A 51 9.83 11.39 -7.20
C GLY A 51 9.47 10.62 -5.93
N ALA A 52 8.25 10.16 -5.78
CA ALA A 52 7.78 9.36 -4.66
C ALA A 52 7.32 7.96 -5.09
N LEU A 53 7.37 7.02 -4.16
CA LEU A 53 6.73 5.72 -4.27
C LEU A 53 5.47 5.70 -3.41
N TRP A 54 4.42 5.12 -3.97
CA TRP A 54 3.11 4.97 -3.35
C TRP A 54 2.76 3.50 -3.31
N LEU A 55 2.43 2.99 -2.13
CA LEU A 55 2.13 1.58 -1.91
C LEU A 55 0.78 1.47 -1.21
N ALA A 56 -0.24 1.03 -1.95
CA ALA A 56 -1.57 0.77 -1.42
C ALA A 56 -1.83 -0.73 -1.32
N TRP A 57 -2.70 -1.13 -0.41
CA TRP A 57 -3.16 -2.51 -0.30
C TRP A 57 -4.58 -2.57 0.26
N LYS A 58 -5.21 -3.70 -0.01
CA LYS A 58 -6.51 -4.06 0.53
C LYS A 58 -6.32 -4.83 1.82
N GLN A 59 -7.11 -4.53 2.82
CA GLN A 59 -7.05 -5.19 4.13
C GLN A 59 -8.45 -5.40 4.69
N PHE A 60 -8.69 -6.59 5.24
CA PHE A 60 -9.88 -6.86 6.02
C PHE A 60 -9.53 -6.73 7.50
N ALA A 61 -10.19 -5.83 8.20
CA ALA A 61 -10.05 -5.61 9.64
C ALA A 61 -11.33 -4.97 10.17
N ASP A 62 -11.68 -5.26 11.42
CA ASP A 62 -12.86 -4.72 12.11
C ASP A 62 -14.16 -4.94 11.30
N ASP A 63 -14.32 -6.15 10.73
CA ASP A 63 -15.45 -6.58 9.90
C ASP A 63 -15.66 -5.74 8.62
N ARG A 64 -14.65 -5.01 8.19
CA ARG A 64 -14.70 -4.13 7.01
C ARG A 64 -13.51 -4.36 6.08
N MET A 65 -13.78 -4.14 4.80
CA MET A 65 -12.72 -4.03 3.81
C MET A 65 -12.24 -2.59 3.74
N GLN A 66 -10.93 -2.37 3.81
CA GLN A 66 -10.32 -1.03 3.74
C GLN A 66 -9.11 -1.01 2.80
N ILE A 67 -8.82 0.17 2.27
CA ILE A 67 -7.60 0.44 1.54
C ILE A 67 -6.69 1.31 2.40
N LEU A 68 -5.46 0.84 2.56
CA LEU A 68 -4.39 1.54 3.25
C LEU A 68 -3.32 1.98 2.26
N LEU A 69 -2.60 3.04 2.60
CA LEU A 69 -1.54 3.63 1.79
C LEU A 69 -0.33 3.95 2.64
N ARG A 70 0.87 3.71 2.10
CA ARG A 70 2.15 4.27 2.55
C ARG A 70 2.79 5.05 1.41
N LYS A 71 3.60 6.04 1.75
CA LYS A 71 4.37 6.86 0.81
C LYS A 71 5.84 6.87 1.21
N SER A 72 6.72 6.80 0.21
CA SER A 72 8.16 6.97 0.37
C SER A 72 8.66 8.06 -0.57
N THR A 73 9.54 8.93 -0.09
CA THR A 73 10.17 10.02 -0.87
C THR A 73 11.67 9.82 -1.08
N ASP A 74 12.20 8.67 -0.67
CA ASP A 74 13.64 8.36 -0.73
C ASP A 74 13.94 7.01 -1.44
N GLY A 75 13.12 6.70 -2.44
CA GLY A 75 13.31 5.47 -3.23
C GLY A 75 12.96 4.19 -2.48
N GLY A 76 12.11 4.26 -1.46
CA GLY A 76 11.66 3.09 -0.71
C GLY A 76 12.59 2.68 0.45
N ALA A 77 13.50 3.56 0.87
CA ALA A 77 14.33 3.31 2.06
C ALA A 77 13.54 3.53 3.36
N HIS A 78 12.69 4.57 3.38
CA HIS A 78 11.77 4.81 4.47
C HIS A 78 10.35 5.00 3.94
N TRP A 79 9.38 4.56 4.72
CA TRP A 79 7.96 4.62 4.38
C TRP A 79 7.16 5.30 5.51
N SER A 80 6.17 6.07 5.13
CA SER A 80 5.25 6.66 6.11
C SER A 80 4.49 5.59 6.91
N ALA A 81 3.94 5.97 8.06
CA ALA A 81 2.89 5.18 8.70
C ALA A 81 1.71 4.94 7.74
N PRO A 82 0.94 3.84 7.90
CA PRO A 82 -0.22 3.58 7.06
C PRO A 82 -1.30 4.64 7.23
N ALA A 83 -1.81 5.16 6.12
CA ALA A 83 -3.00 6.03 6.08
C ALA A 83 -4.19 5.25 5.52
N SER A 84 -5.35 5.37 6.16
CA SER A 84 -6.60 4.77 5.67
C SER A 84 -7.23 5.67 4.62
N LEU A 85 -7.45 5.15 3.41
CA LEU A 85 -7.99 5.90 2.26
C LEU A 85 -9.50 5.73 2.10
N ALA A 86 -9.99 4.51 2.25
CA ALA A 86 -11.39 4.17 1.98
C ALA A 86 -11.78 2.89 2.71
N ARG A 87 -13.07 2.75 2.99
CA ARG A 87 -13.68 1.57 3.63
C ARG A 87 -14.98 1.19 2.96
N THR A 88 -15.35 -0.09 3.08
CA THR A 88 -16.65 -0.62 2.66
C THR A 88 -17.05 -1.81 3.52
N ASP A 89 -18.35 -1.99 3.72
CA ASP A 89 -18.91 -3.13 4.46
C ASP A 89 -19.12 -4.36 3.57
N GLY A 90 -19.01 -4.21 2.25
CA GLY A 90 -19.28 -5.26 1.27
C GLY A 90 -18.04 -5.75 0.51
N GLY A 91 -18.31 -6.53 -0.52
CA GLY A 91 -17.29 -6.98 -1.47
C GLY A 91 -16.65 -5.81 -2.22
N SER A 92 -15.40 -5.97 -2.61
CA SER A 92 -14.66 -4.95 -3.36
C SER A 92 -13.63 -5.54 -4.30
N ASP A 93 -13.32 -4.81 -5.37
CA ASP A 93 -12.23 -5.14 -6.28
C ASP A 93 -10.85 -4.82 -5.67
N HIS A 94 -9.81 -5.05 -6.46
CA HIS A 94 -8.43 -4.73 -6.09
C HIS A 94 -8.19 -3.22 -6.24
N PRO A 95 -7.46 -2.59 -5.30
CA PRO A 95 -7.08 -1.19 -5.45
C PRO A 95 -6.08 -1.02 -6.59
N GLN A 96 -6.19 0.08 -7.32
CA GLN A 96 -5.20 0.51 -8.30
C GLN A 96 -4.81 1.96 -8.04
N LEU A 97 -3.52 2.26 -8.20
CA LEU A 97 -3.00 3.62 -8.12
C LEU A 97 -2.74 4.15 -9.51
N LEU A 98 -3.13 5.38 -9.77
CA LEU A 98 -2.97 6.08 -11.04
C LEU A 98 -2.34 7.45 -10.78
N ALA A 99 -1.45 7.91 -11.67
CA ALA A 99 -0.91 9.26 -11.62
C ALA A 99 -1.34 10.05 -12.85
N ARG A 100 -1.77 11.29 -12.64
CA ARG A 100 -2.07 12.25 -13.69
C ARG A 100 -1.87 13.68 -13.18
N ASP A 101 -1.20 14.51 -13.97
CA ASP A 101 -1.03 15.96 -13.72
C ASP A 101 -0.52 16.28 -12.30
N ARG A 102 0.46 15.51 -11.82
CA ARG A 102 1.03 15.54 -10.45
C ARG A 102 0.05 15.17 -9.33
N HIS A 103 -1.08 14.59 -9.66
CA HIS A 103 -2.00 13.99 -8.70
C HIS A 103 -1.90 12.48 -8.72
N VAL A 104 -2.12 11.86 -7.57
CA VAL A 104 -2.23 10.42 -7.41
C VAL A 104 -3.65 10.07 -6.99
N TYR A 105 -4.22 9.10 -7.68
CA TYR A 105 -5.59 8.66 -7.47
C TYR A 105 -5.63 7.19 -7.08
N LEU A 106 -6.51 6.87 -6.14
CA LEU A 106 -6.96 5.51 -5.89
C LEU A 106 -8.19 5.22 -6.76
N SER A 107 -8.09 4.21 -7.63
CA SER A 107 -9.22 3.63 -8.36
C SER A 107 -9.69 2.38 -7.61
N TRP A 108 -10.94 2.38 -7.15
CA TRP A 108 -11.50 1.29 -6.38
C TRP A 108 -13.00 1.14 -6.60
N ARG A 109 -13.44 -0.09 -6.86
CA ARG A 109 -14.86 -0.42 -6.98
C ARG A 109 -15.29 -1.28 -5.80
N THR A 110 -16.44 -0.95 -5.24
CA THR A 110 -17.07 -1.68 -4.15
C THR A 110 -18.51 -2.05 -4.51
N GLN A 111 -19.03 -3.04 -3.84
CA GLN A 111 -20.41 -3.47 -4.06
C GLN A 111 -21.41 -2.43 -3.52
N ALA A 112 -21.09 -1.82 -2.39
CA ALA A 112 -21.99 -0.87 -1.73
C ALA A 112 -21.97 0.53 -2.36
N GLU A 113 -20.75 1.07 -2.66
CA GLU A 113 -20.59 2.46 -3.11
C GLU A 113 -20.34 2.59 -4.62
N GLY A 114 -20.14 1.45 -5.34
CA GLY A 114 -19.84 1.46 -6.76
C GLY A 114 -18.38 1.84 -7.04
N TYR A 115 -18.12 2.41 -8.23
CA TYR A 115 -16.79 2.84 -8.64
C TYR A 115 -16.44 4.20 -8.03
N ARG A 116 -15.23 4.30 -7.47
CA ARG A 116 -14.67 5.54 -6.94
C ARG A 116 -13.28 5.80 -7.49
N LEU A 117 -13.03 7.06 -7.86
CA LEU A 117 -11.71 7.60 -8.15
C LEU A 117 -11.43 8.68 -7.11
N ILE A 118 -10.52 8.41 -6.18
CA ILE A 118 -10.26 9.23 -5.00
C ILE A 118 -8.88 9.87 -5.17
N ASP A 119 -8.79 11.20 -5.10
CA ASP A 119 -7.50 11.90 -5.04
C ASP A 119 -6.85 11.63 -3.66
N VAL A 120 -5.67 11.04 -3.68
CA VAL A 120 -4.92 10.63 -2.48
C VAL A 120 -3.57 11.35 -2.38
N THR A 121 -3.36 12.38 -3.18
CA THR A 121 -2.09 13.13 -3.26
C THR A 121 -1.62 13.61 -1.88
N ASP A 122 -2.55 14.12 -1.06
CA ASP A 122 -2.29 14.64 0.27
C ASP A 122 -2.74 13.71 1.40
N ALA A 123 -3.03 12.44 1.09
CA ALA A 123 -3.53 11.47 2.09
C ALA A 123 -2.49 11.09 3.16
N VAL A 124 -1.20 11.23 2.85
CA VAL A 124 -0.10 11.03 3.80
C VAL A 124 0.46 12.39 4.18
N PRO A 125 0.35 12.81 5.45
CA PRO A 125 0.91 14.08 5.91
C PRO A 125 2.43 14.16 5.70
N PRO A 126 3.00 15.36 5.44
CA PRO A 126 4.44 15.54 5.25
C PRO A 126 5.28 15.16 6.47
N ASP A 127 4.70 15.29 7.66
CA ASP A 127 5.29 14.98 8.97
C ASP A 127 4.95 13.58 9.50
N ALA A 128 4.37 12.73 8.64
CA ALA A 128 4.05 11.35 9.02
C ALA A 128 5.31 10.61 9.51
N ALA A 129 5.17 9.85 10.60
CA ALA A 129 6.25 9.02 11.12
C ALA A 129 6.79 8.08 10.04
N LEU A 130 8.11 7.95 9.97
CA LEU A 130 8.79 7.12 8.98
C LEU A 130 9.26 5.81 9.60
N GLU A 131 9.15 4.73 8.83
CA GLU A 131 9.61 3.39 9.14
C GLU A 131 10.64 2.94 8.10
N ALA A 132 11.83 2.52 8.55
CA ALA A 132 12.87 2.05 7.65
C ALA A 132 12.52 0.70 7.04
N ALA A 133 12.66 0.58 5.73
CA ALA A 133 12.71 -0.71 5.05
C ALA A 133 14.14 -1.26 5.14
N PRO A 134 14.34 -2.57 5.40
CA PRO A 134 15.66 -3.15 5.47
C PRO A 134 16.43 -3.13 4.15
#